data_3225285a8e8258b9e6f9d7cb80121df0
#
_entry.id   3225285a8e8258b9e6f9d7cb80121df0
#
_cell.length_a   1.000
_cell.length_b   1.000
_cell.length_c   1.000
_cell.angle_alpha   90.00
_cell.angle_beta   90.00
_cell.angle_gamma   90.00
#
_symmetry.space_group_name_H-M   'P 1'
#
loop_
_entity.id
_entity.type
_entity.pdbx_description
1 polymer ?
#
loop_
_entity_poly.entity_id
_entity_poly.type
_entity_poly.pdbx_seq_one_letter_code
_entity_poly.pdbx_strand_id
1 'polypeptide(L)'
;MAKAGPGGPDRILGSLHAIPHEGRLTAADDLFRRMPAADVMRRYFAELLRLVEGSDLFQILAHLDFPRRMWPRAAGPYEEQAFETEYRAVLTALAAGDRILEVNTKSPLVSAGLLGWWREAGGRAVSFGSDAHQPWRVGDKFKLAVDVVEAAGFRPGRDRFDFWRR
;
A
#
# COMPACT_ATOMS: atom_id res chain seq x y z
N MET A 1 10.38 -17.73 -1.76
CA MET A 1 10.56 -16.62 -0.79
C MET A 1 11.99 -16.64 -0.28
N ALA A 2 12.75 -15.59 -0.51
CA ALA A 2 14.07 -15.43 0.09
C ALA A 2 13.87 -15.26 1.61
N LYS A 3 14.30 -16.24 2.40
CA LYS A 3 14.41 -16.07 3.85
C LYS A 3 15.64 -15.21 4.11
N ALA A 4 15.47 -14.13 4.87
CA ALA A 4 16.62 -13.44 5.44
C ALA A 4 17.48 -14.50 6.19
N GLY A 5 18.79 -14.45 5.98
CA GLY A 5 19.72 -15.36 6.65
C GLY A 5 19.68 -15.19 8.20
N PRO A 6 20.35 -16.04 8.96
CA PRO A 6 20.39 -15.95 10.41
C PRO A 6 20.80 -14.53 10.85
N GLY A 7 19.92 -13.83 11.59
CA GLY A 7 20.14 -12.46 12.06
C GLY A 7 19.64 -11.35 11.13
N GLY A 8 18.98 -11.69 10.01
CA GLY A 8 18.28 -10.72 9.16
C GLY A 8 16.88 -10.34 9.69
N PRO A 9 16.21 -9.33 9.10
CA PRO A 9 14.86 -8.95 9.51
C PRO A 9 13.87 -10.08 9.22
N ASP A 10 12.91 -10.28 10.13
CA ASP A 10 11.85 -11.29 9.96
C ASP A 10 10.87 -10.93 8.86
N ARG A 11 10.74 -9.64 8.54
CA ARG A 11 9.80 -9.10 7.57
C ARG A 11 10.38 -7.90 6.86
N ILE A 12 10.16 -7.83 5.55
CA ILE A 12 10.63 -6.73 4.70
C ILE A 12 9.41 -6.07 4.07
N LEU A 13 9.34 -4.74 4.15
CA LEU A 13 8.35 -3.92 3.47
C LEU A 13 8.92 -3.43 2.15
N GLY A 14 8.17 -3.61 1.06
CA GLY A 14 8.44 -2.98 -0.24
C GLY A 14 7.61 -1.71 -0.36
N SER A 15 8.22 -0.63 -0.82
CA SER A 15 7.55 0.66 -1.04
C SER A 15 8.06 1.36 -2.30
N LEU A 16 7.20 2.20 -2.86
CA LEU A 16 7.54 3.04 -4.02
C LEU A 16 7.27 4.51 -3.67
N HIS A 17 8.28 5.39 -3.83
CA HIS A 17 8.16 6.82 -3.55
C HIS A 17 8.46 7.68 -4.78
N ALA A 18 9.23 7.16 -5.73
CA ALA A 18 9.62 7.83 -6.94
C ALA A 18 9.43 6.92 -8.14
N ILE A 19 9.07 7.49 -9.27
CA ILE A 19 8.83 6.77 -10.52
C ILE A 19 9.69 7.33 -11.65
N PRO A 20 10.01 6.55 -12.69
CA PRO A 20 10.76 7.03 -13.83
C PRO A 20 10.03 8.16 -14.56
N HIS A 21 10.71 9.27 -14.78
CA HIS A 21 10.25 10.40 -15.56
C HIS A 21 11.43 11.10 -16.22
N GLU A 22 11.40 11.27 -17.54
CA GLU A 22 12.46 11.92 -18.32
C GLU A 22 13.87 11.39 -18.00
N GLY A 23 14.02 10.05 -17.92
CA GLY A 23 15.31 9.38 -17.71
C GLY A 23 15.83 9.40 -16.27
N ARG A 24 15.04 9.85 -15.29
CA ARG A 24 15.42 9.85 -13.86
C ARG A 24 14.27 9.43 -12.95
N LEU A 25 14.60 9.03 -11.74
CA LEU A 25 13.61 8.79 -10.70
C LEU A 25 13.13 10.14 -10.15
N THR A 26 11.83 10.38 -10.21
CA THR A 26 11.20 11.62 -9.77
C THR A 26 10.17 11.30 -8.71
N ALA A 27 10.19 12.03 -7.60
CA ALA A 27 9.21 11.86 -6.53
C ALA A 27 7.80 12.20 -7.02
N ALA A 28 6.81 11.47 -6.50
CA ALA A 28 5.44 11.60 -6.97
C ALA A 28 4.84 13.01 -6.75
N ASP A 29 5.22 13.68 -5.65
CA ASP A 29 4.80 15.06 -5.35
C ASP A 29 5.36 16.08 -6.35
N ASP A 30 6.58 15.88 -6.86
CA ASP A 30 7.16 16.70 -7.92
C ASP A 30 6.42 16.53 -9.24
N LEU A 31 5.93 15.32 -9.53
CA LEU A 31 5.18 15.05 -10.76
C LEU A 31 3.82 15.70 -10.79
N PHE A 32 3.13 15.86 -9.65
CA PHE A 32 1.87 16.61 -9.58
C PHE A 32 1.98 18.08 -10.02
N ARG A 33 3.18 18.64 -10.02
CA ARG A 33 3.45 20.00 -10.54
C ARG A 33 3.70 20.04 -12.05
N ARG A 34 3.87 18.88 -12.69
CA ARG A 34 4.35 18.77 -14.08
C ARG A 34 3.33 18.12 -15.02
N MET A 35 2.38 17.37 -14.47
CA MET A 35 1.42 16.62 -15.29
C MET A 35 0.08 16.47 -14.55
N PRO A 36 -1.00 16.11 -15.28
CA PRO A 36 -2.31 15.88 -14.68
C PRO A 36 -2.26 14.86 -13.55
N ALA A 37 -2.95 15.13 -12.45
CA ALA A 37 -2.88 14.33 -11.24
C ALA A 37 -3.28 12.85 -11.48
N ALA A 38 -4.31 12.62 -12.32
CA ALA A 38 -4.73 11.27 -12.68
C ALA A 38 -3.63 10.49 -13.42
N ASP A 39 -2.86 11.16 -14.27
CA ASP A 39 -1.77 10.51 -15.00
C ASP A 39 -0.60 10.16 -14.09
N VAL A 40 -0.31 10.99 -13.07
CA VAL A 40 0.67 10.66 -12.02
C VAL A 40 0.26 9.37 -11.31
N MET A 41 -1.01 9.26 -10.89
CA MET A 41 -1.51 8.06 -10.20
C MET A 41 -1.41 6.81 -11.08
N ARG A 42 -1.85 6.89 -12.33
CA ARG A 42 -1.77 5.74 -13.26
C ARG A 42 -0.34 5.30 -13.50
N ARG A 43 0.59 6.24 -13.71
CA ARG A 43 2.01 5.92 -13.83
C ARG A 43 2.58 5.29 -12.56
N TYR A 44 2.20 5.82 -11.41
CA TYR A 44 2.61 5.27 -10.13
C TYR A 44 2.15 3.81 -9.97
N PHE A 45 0.87 3.52 -10.23
CA PHE A 45 0.35 2.15 -10.16
C PHE A 45 1.02 1.22 -11.17
N ALA A 46 1.32 1.69 -12.38
CA ALA A 46 2.04 0.89 -13.36
C ALA A 46 3.44 0.51 -12.88
N GLU A 47 4.18 1.44 -12.26
CA GLU A 47 5.49 1.14 -11.69
C GLU A 47 5.39 0.28 -10.41
N LEU A 48 4.35 0.49 -9.59
CA LEU A 48 4.10 -0.33 -8.41
C LEU A 48 3.79 -1.78 -8.80
N LEU A 49 3.02 -1.98 -9.88
CA LEU A 49 2.77 -3.30 -10.44
C LEU A 49 4.08 -3.97 -10.87
N ARG A 50 4.95 -3.26 -11.60
CA ARG A 50 6.28 -3.77 -11.98
C ARG A 50 7.13 -4.13 -10.76
N LEU A 51 7.10 -3.33 -9.69
CA LEU A 51 7.78 -3.64 -8.44
C LEU A 51 7.25 -4.94 -7.83
N VAL A 52 5.92 -5.09 -7.80
CA VAL A 52 5.28 -6.29 -7.23
C VAL A 52 5.58 -7.53 -8.07
N GLU A 53 5.57 -7.44 -9.39
CA GLU A 53 5.83 -8.57 -10.28
C GLU A 53 7.33 -8.90 -10.40
N GLY A 54 8.17 -7.88 -10.37
CA GLY A 54 9.60 -7.99 -10.64
C GLY A 54 10.51 -8.23 -9.44
N SER A 55 9.97 -8.24 -8.21
CA SER A 55 10.77 -8.40 -7.00
C SER A 55 10.18 -9.45 -6.05
N ASP A 56 11.02 -10.29 -5.50
CA ASP A 56 10.68 -11.27 -4.44
C ASP A 56 11.27 -10.91 -3.06
N LEU A 57 11.87 -9.74 -2.94
CA LEU A 57 12.63 -9.31 -1.76
C LEU A 57 11.74 -8.90 -0.58
N PHE A 58 10.48 -8.57 -0.78
CA PHE A 58 9.59 -8.10 0.28
C PHE A 58 8.36 -8.98 0.47
N GLN A 59 7.85 -9.03 1.68
CA GLN A 59 6.64 -9.77 2.06
C GLN A 59 5.42 -8.85 2.17
N ILE A 60 5.63 -7.58 2.51
CA ILE A 60 4.55 -6.62 2.80
C ILE A 60 4.66 -5.47 1.80
N LEU A 61 3.58 -5.16 1.09
CA LEU A 61 3.51 -3.94 0.28
C LEU A 61 3.05 -2.80 1.17
N ALA A 62 3.91 -1.81 1.36
CA ALA A 62 3.62 -0.62 2.14
C ALA A 62 2.77 0.38 1.33
N HIS A 63 1.93 1.17 2.04
CA HIS A 63 1.18 2.33 1.54
C HIS A 63 0.89 2.32 0.03
N LEU A 64 0.05 1.40 -0.40
CA LEU A 64 -0.32 1.08 -1.79
C LEU A 64 -0.57 2.32 -2.68
N ASP A 65 -1.17 3.36 -2.13
CA ASP A 65 -1.55 4.60 -2.82
C ASP A 65 -0.77 5.82 -2.30
N PHE A 66 0.52 5.66 -2.05
CA PHE A 66 1.38 6.68 -1.46
C PHE A 66 1.18 8.11 -2.04
N PRO A 67 1.08 8.33 -3.38
CA PRO A 67 0.92 9.68 -3.92
C PRO A 67 -0.41 10.34 -3.58
N ARG A 68 -1.46 9.57 -3.23
CA ARG A 68 -2.75 10.10 -2.78
C ARG A 68 -2.60 11.09 -1.62
N ARG A 69 -1.57 10.94 -0.79
CA ARG A 69 -1.25 11.87 0.32
C ARG A 69 -0.97 13.29 -0.16
N MET A 70 -0.44 13.42 -1.36
CA MET A 70 -0.06 14.68 -1.99
C MET A 70 -1.03 15.07 -3.11
N TRP A 71 -2.20 14.43 -3.21
CA TRP A 71 -3.19 14.71 -4.24
C TRP A 71 -3.53 16.23 -4.27
N PRO A 72 -3.38 16.91 -5.43
CA PRO A 72 -3.56 18.35 -5.50
C PRO A 72 -5.01 18.75 -5.29
N ARG A 73 -5.28 19.71 -4.42
CA ARG A 73 -6.62 20.26 -4.20
C ARG A 73 -7.26 20.80 -5.49
N ALA A 74 -6.46 21.35 -6.39
CA ALA A 74 -6.91 21.87 -7.68
C ALA A 74 -7.46 20.78 -8.61
N ALA A 75 -7.11 19.52 -8.38
CA ALA A 75 -7.63 18.38 -9.15
C ALA A 75 -9.01 17.89 -8.64
N GLY A 76 -9.59 18.55 -7.63
CA GLY A 76 -10.82 18.13 -6.99
C GLY A 76 -10.61 17.00 -5.97
N PRO A 77 -11.68 16.37 -5.46
CA PRO A 77 -11.57 15.25 -4.54
C PRO A 77 -10.89 14.05 -5.22
N TYR A 78 -10.19 13.24 -4.42
CA TYR A 78 -9.65 11.98 -4.90
C TYR A 78 -10.76 10.93 -4.94
N GLU A 79 -11.06 10.44 -6.13
CA GLU A 79 -12.08 9.41 -6.36
C GLU A 79 -11.38 8.06 -6.55
N GLU A 80 -11.42 7.21 -5.52
CA GLU A 80 -10.73 5.91 -5.50
C GLU A 80 -11.21 5.00 -6.65
N GLN A 81 -12.52 5.03 -6.96
CA GLN A 81 -13.13 4.27 -8.05
C GLN A 81 -12.61 4.66 -9.44
N ALA A 82 -12.12 5.89 -9.62
CA ALA A 82 -11.52 6.31 -10.89
C ALA A 82 -10.21 5.57 -11.21
N PHE A 83 -9.65 4.86 -10.23
CA PHE A 83 -8.41 4.07 -10.34
C PHE A 83 -8.63 2.60 -9.98
N GLU A 84 -9.88 2.12 -9.94
CA GLU A 84 -10.20 0.74 -9.53
C GLU A 84 -9.43 -0.30 -10.34
N THR A 85 -9.30 -0.11 -11.66
CA THR A 85 -8.55 -1.02 -12.53
C THR A 85 -7.10 -1.14 -12.11
N GLU A 86 -6.46 -0.03 -11.82
CA GLU A 86 -5.05 0.03 -11.41
C GLU A 86 -4.85 -0.57 -10.01
N TYR A 87 -5.73 -0.23 -9.06
CA TYR A 87 -5.72 -0.86 -7.74
C TYR A 87 -5.86 -2.37 -7.83
N ARG A 88 -6.85 -2.86 -8.58
CA ARG A 88 -7.10 -4.30 -8.75
C ARG A 88 -5.94 -5.03 -9.39
N ALA A 89 -5.28 -4.43 -10.37
CA ALA A 89 -4.11 -5.02 -11.01
C ALA A 89 -2.98 -5.28 -10.00
N VAL A 90 -2.64 -4.27 -9.18
CA VAL A 90 -1.61 -4.40 -8.14
C VAL A 90 -2.02 -5.39 -7.06
N LEU A 91 -3.27 -5.33 -6.59
CA LEU A 91 -3.78 -6.23 -5.56
C LEU A 91 -3.80 -7.69 -6.02
N THR A 92 -4.16 -7.94 -7.29
CA THR A 92 -4.16 -9.29 -7.87
C THR A 92 -2.73 -9.84 -7.95
N ALA A 93 -1.78 -9.06 -8.43
CA ALA A 93 -0.38 -9.47 -8.48
C ALA A 93 0.20 -9.72 -7.07
N LEU A 94 -0.16 -8.86 -6.11
CA LEU A 94 0.26 -9.00 -4.71
C LEU A 94 -0.27 -10.31 -4.09
N ALA A 95 -1.56 -10.61 -4.31
CA ALA A 95 -2.20 -11.83 -3.82
C ALA A 95 -1.62 -13.08 -4.48
N ALA A 96 -1.35 -13.05 -5.79
CA ALA A 96 -0.71 -14.14 -6.52
C ALA A 96 0.69 -14.47 -5.98
N GLY A 97 1.41 -13.47 -5.48
CA GLY A 97 2.70 -13.63 -4.80
C GLY A 97 2.61 -14.06 -3.33
N ASP A 98 1.42 -14.36 -2.80
CA ASP A 98 1.16 -14.68 -1.37
C ASP A 98 1.73 -13.61 -0.42
N ARG A 99 1.63 -12.34 -0.82
CA ARG A 99 2.14 -11.20 -0.06
C ARG A 99 1.04 -10.55 0.77
N ILE A 100 1.43 -9.62 1.60
CA ILE A 100 0.61 -8.96 2.61
C ILE A 100 0.39 -7.51 2.18
N LEU A 101 -0.82 -7.02 2.32
CA LEU A 101 -1.13 -5.61 2.14
C LEU A 101 -0.94 -4.86 3.47
N GLU A 102 -0.19 -3.77 3.45
CA GLU A 102 -0.15 -2.86 4.60
C GLU A 102 -1.40 -1.99 4.66
N VAL A 103 -2.04 -1.95 5.81
CA VAL A 103 -3.01 -0.93 6.21
C VAL A 103 -2.24 0.21 6.85
N ASN A 104 -1.86 1.18 6.03
CA ASN A 104 -1.11 2.34 6.50
C ASN A 104 -2.05 3.40 7.09
N THR A 105 -1.70 3.92 8.27
CA THR A 105 -2.57 4.85 9.01
C THR A 105 -2.11 6.30 8.98
N LYS A 106 -1.02 6.61 8.27
CA LYS A 106 -0.52 7.97 8.22
C LYS A 106 -1.55 8.93 7.60
N SER A 107 -2.09 8.65 6.46
CA SER A 107 -3.20 9.37 5.80
C SER A 107 -3.11 9.20 4.28
N PRO A 108 -4.22 9.12 3.58
CA PRO A 108 -5.55 8.80 4.09
C PRO A 108 -5.62 7.34 4.56
N LEU A 109 -6.55 7.04 5.44
CA LEU A 109 -6.77 5.66 5.88
C LEU A 109 -7.30 4.82 4.71
N VAL A 110 -6.93 3.53 4.69
CA VAL A 110 -7.49 2.56 3.74
C VAL A 110 -9.02 2.54 3.80
N SER A 111 -9.66 2.48 2.65
CA SER A 111 -11.12 2.41 2.57
C SER A 111 -11.63 0.97 2.73
N ALA A 112 -12.89 0.82 3.13
CA ALA A 112 -13.57 -0.47 3.11
C ALA A 112 -13.66 -1.05 1.68
N GLY A 113 -13.80 -0.18 0.67
CA GLY A 113 -13.83 -0.55 -0.75
C GLY A 113 -12.52 -1.20 -1.19
N LEU A 114 -11.38 -0.57 -0.85
CA LEU A 114 -10.06 -1.11 -1.17
C LEU A 114 -9.82 -2.47 -0.49
N LEU A 115 -10.22 -2.63 0.77
CA LEU A 115 -10.15 -3.93 1.45
C LEU A 115 -11.10 -4.96 0.84
N GLY A 116 -12.24 -4.53 0.29
CA GLY A 116 -13.12 -5.38 -0.52
C GLY A 116 -12.39 -5.90 -1.77
N TRP A 117 -11.76 -5.02 -2.53
CA TRP A 117 -10.96 -5.42 -3.70
C TRP A 117 -9.79 -6.33 -3.33
N TRP A 118 -9.14 -6.08 -2.19
CA TRP A 118 -8.09 -6.96 -1.68
C TRP A 118 -8.59 -8.38 -1.44
N ARG A 119 -9.77 -8.52 -0.82
CA ARG A 119 -10.40 -9.82 -0.59
C ARG A 119 -10.78 -10.53 -1.89
N GLU A 120 -11.35 -9.80 -2.83
CA GLU A 120 -11.75 -10.30 -4.15
C GLU A 120 -10.55 -10.78 -4.96
N ALA A 121 -9.42 -10.08 -4.86
CA ALA A 121 -8.14 -10.49 -5.45
C ALA A 121 -7.54 -11.76 -4.83
N GLY A 122 -8.12 -12.30 -3.76
CA GLY A 122 -7.61 -13.46 -3.04
C GLY A 122 -6.65 -13.13 -1.89
N GLY A 123 -6.55 -11.85 -1.51
CA GLY A 123 -5.72 -11.39 -0.42
C GLY A 123 -6.10 -12.03 0.91
N ARG A 124 -5.12 -12.60 1.62
CA ARG A 124 -5.35 -13.44 2.81
C ARG A 124 -5.05 -12.75 4.12
N ALA A 125 -4.21 -11.71 4.09
CA ALA A 125 -3.75 -11.07 5.31
C ALA A 125 -3.43 -9.60 5.09
N VAL A 126 -3.45 -8.85 6.20
CA VAL A 126 -3.01 -7.46 6.28
C VAL A 126 -2.04 -7.26 7.43
N SER A 127 -1.21 -6.23 7.32
CA SER A 127 -0.39 -5.70 8.42
C SER A 127 -0.79 -4.25 8.69
N PHE A 128 -0.39 -3.71 9.84
CA PHE A 128 -0.61 -2.30 10.17
C PHE A 128 0.71 -1.54 10.19
N GLY A 129 0.71 -0.35 9.61
CA GLY A 129 1.85 0.56 9.64
C GLY A 129 1.40 2.00 9.89
N SER A 130 2.04 2.70 10.84
CA SER A 130 1.76 4.12 11.09
C SER A 130 2.63 5.06 10.26
N ASP A 131 3.65 4.52 9.60
CA ASP A 131 4.64 5.30 8.85
C ASP A 131 5.17 6.49 9.69
N ALA A 132 5.41 6.18 10.99
CA ALA A 132 5.79 7.17 11.98
C ALA A 132 7.24 7.62 11.78
N HIS A 133 7.45 8.93 11.67
CA HIS A 133 8.76 9.57 11.63
C HIS A 133 9.09 10.26 12.96
N GLN A 134 8.23 10.10 13.95
CA GLN A 134 8.35 10.68 15.28
C GLN A 134 7.81 9.69 16.33
N PRO A 135 8.44 9.55 17.51
CA PRO A 135 8.07 8.52 18.48
C PRO A 135 6.60 8.53 18.91
N TRP A 136 6.01 9.69 19.08
CA TRP A 136 4.60 9.83 19.50
C TRP A 136 3.56 9.51 18.41
N ARG A 137 4.00 9.27 17.18
CA ARG A 137 3.13 8.84 16.09
C ARG A 137 3.13 7.33 15.87
N VAL A 138 3.93 6.58 16.61
CA VAL A 138 3.94 5.12 16.51
C VAL A 138 2.59 4.57 16.93
N GLY A 139 1.93 3.83 16.01
CA GLY A 139 0.58 3.29 16.24
C GLY A 139 -0.55 4.32 16.13
N ASP A 140 -0.27 5.54 15.66
CA ASP A 140 -1.32 6.56 15.44
C ASP A 140 -2.45 6.00 14.57
N LYS A 141 -3.71 6.22 14.97
CA LYS A 141 -4.95 5.77 14.31
C LYS A 141 -5.09 4.24 14.15
N PHE A 142 -4.29 3.41 14.81
CA PHE A 142 -4.43 1.95 14.72
C PHE A 142 -5.84 1.48 15.12
N LYS A 143 -6.45 2.11 16.12
CA LYS A 143 -7.82 1.77 16.51
C LYS A 143 -8.82 1.93 15.35
N LEU A 144 -8.75 3.04 14.63
CA LEU A 144 -9.62 3.27 13.45
C LEU A 144 -9.32 2.27 12.33
N ALA A 145 -8.06 1.94 12.12
CA ALA A 145 -7.65 0.95 11.13
C ALA A 145 -8.17 -0.45 11.49
N VAL A 146 -8.13 -0.81 12.76
CA VAL A 146 -8.69 -2.08 13.27
C VAL A 146 -10.18 -2.17 12.95
N ASP A 147 -10.96 -1.13 13.25
CA ASP A 147 -12.41 -1.13 13.00
C ASP A 147 -12.73 -1.38 11.50
N VAL A 148 -11.98 -0.74 10.59
CA VAL A 148 -12.15 -0.92 9.13
C VAL A 148 -11.75 -2.32 8.69
N VAL A 149 -10.63 -2.83 9.21
CA VAL A 149 -10.09 -4.15 8.88
C VAL A 149 -10.99 -5.28 9.39
N GLU A 150 -11.54 -5.14 10.60
CA GLU A 150 -12.52 -6.08 11.17
C GLU A 150 -13.83 -6.09 10.38
N ALA A 151 -14.31 -4.91 9.97
CA ALA A 151 -15.50 -4.80 9.13
C ALA A 151 -15.27 -5.47 7.76
N ALA A 152 -14.04 -5.46 7.25
CA ALA A 152 -13.65 -6.18 6.04
C ALA A 152 -13.44 -7.70 6.26
N GLY A 153 -13.62 -8.23 7.47
CA GLY A 153 -13.58 -9.66 7.78
C GLY A 153 -12.21 -10.23 8.10
N PHE A 154 -11.20 -9.39 8.34
CA PHE A 154 -9.91 -9.83 8.87
C PHE A 154 -9.95 -9.86 10.40
N ARG A 155 -9.19 -10.77 11.00
CA ARG A 155 -9.13 -10.97 12.46
C ARG A 155 -7.68 -11.10 12.90
N PRO A 156 -7.36 -10.81 14.17
CA PRO A 156 -6.04 -11.04 14.72
C PRO A 156 -5.53 -12.43 14.40
N GLY A 157 -4.24 -12.53 14.08
CA GLY A 157 -3.57 -13.80 13.88
C GLY A 157 -3.36 -14.57 15.21
N ARG A 158 -2.50 -15.60 15.17
CA ARG A 158 -2.29 -16.51 16.31
C ARG A 158 -1.69 -15.84 17.53
N ASP A 159 -0.91 -14.81 17.34
CA ASP A 159 -0.29 -14.03 18.40
C ASP A 159 -0.13 -12.55 17.98
N ARG A 160 0.38 -11.73 18.88
CA ARG A 160 0.55 -10.28 18.67
C ARG A 160 1.53 -9.88 17.56
N PHE A 161 2.31 -10.83 17.08
CA PHE A 161 3.29 -10.60 16.00
C PHE A 161 2.82 -11.17 14.66
N ASP A 162 1.72 -11.92 14.64
CA ASP A 162 1.17 -12.47 13.40
C ASP A 162 0.39 -11.40 12.61
N PHE A 163 0.25 -11.62 11.30
CA PHE A 163 -0.61 -10.80 10.46
C PHE A 163 -2.09 -11.05 10.80
N TRP A 164 -2.91 -10.05 10.55
CA TRP A 164 -4.35 -10.23 10.59
C TRP A 164 -4.80 -10.97 9.34
N ARG A 165 -5.64 -11.98 9.52
CA ARG A 165 -6.01 -12.94 8.47
C ARG A 165 -7.53 -13.05 8.31
N ARG A 166 -7.91 -13.58 7.16
CA ARG A 166 -9.30 -14.00 6.91
C ARG A 166 -9.54 -15.37 7.51
#